data_e6ba2c3e5548ca8577717ea95c4dc0a8
#
_entry.id   e6ba2c3e5548ca8577717ea95c4dc0a8
#
_cell.length_a   1.000
_cell.length_b   1.000
_cell.length_c   1.000
_cell.angle_alpha   90.00
_cell.angle_beta   90.00
_cell.angle_gamma   90.00
#
_symmetry.space_group_name_H-M   'P 1'
#
loop_
_entity.id
_entity.type
_entity.pdbx_description
1 polymer ?
#
loop_
_entity_poly.entity_id
_entity_poly.type
_entity_poly.pdbx_seq_one_letter_code
_entity_poly.pdbx_strand_id
1 'polypeptide(L)'
;MVVFIGPTLLSGIGQFLNKYCELLNGDYVQLGQDFLPNQDIFLFALPIGPWLEAIPHIKKKSRKVVCMTICETETVHPDYGKLLGLFDEILTPSVFCQRVFQRQFPGTRCRVILAHVPLVPPPKEPVFGVPSDHYVFYHIGNVIDQRKNVKKIIEAFLRLQLPKSLLVLKATCHTQVTWKVPGVHIINGLLPDEAIRSLHNECHCYVSFSSSEGVGMGAVEAALYNKPVIITDYGAPPEYIKSRYTIECGRQEITQDDFLFQKGMVWGKPNFEQLLEFMKEAYDNRVYYQDHQWTRDQVDGNRIKNEIRVLFDVDKKPVSENALVF
;
A
#
# COMPACT_ATOMS: atom_id res chain seq x y z
N MET A 1 -1.87 19.73 -18.11
CA MET A 1 -0.99 19.08 -17.12
C MET A 1 -1.79 18.88 -15.84
N VAL A 2 -1.65 17.73 -15.17
CA VAL A 2 -2.37 17.43 -13.92
C VAL A 2 -1.42 17.72 -12.76
N VAL A 3 -1.90 18.47 -11.76
CA VAL A 3 -1.16 18.70 -10.51
C VAL A 3 -1.63 17.69 -9.48
N PHE A 4 -0.70 17.01 -8.83
CA PHE A 4 -0.95 16.03 -7.78
C PHE A 4 -0.73 16.67 -6.41
N ILE A 5 -1.78 16.74 -5.60
CA ILE A 5 -1.70 17.30 -4.25
C ILE A 5 -1.81 16.19 -3.22
N GLY A 6 -0.79 16.07 -2.38
CA GLY A 6 -0.67 15.00 -1.40
C GLY A 6 0.07 15.39 -0.14
N PRO A 7 0.30 14.43 0.79
CA PRO A 7 1.15 14.64 1.94
C PRO A 7 2.64 14.68 1.52
N THR A 8 3.54 14.85 2.48
CA THR A 8 4.99 14.80 2.20
C THR A 8 5.40 13.49 1.50
N LEU A 9 6.34 13.58 0.57
CA LEU A 9 6.95 12.41 -0.10
C LEU A 9 7.70 11.47 0.86
N LEU A 10 7.93 11.89 2.11
CA LEU A 10 8.48 11.02 3.15
C LEU A 10 7.46 10.00 3.70
N SER A 11 6.17 10.18 3.40
CA SER A 11 5.10 9.26 3.82
C SER A 11 4.81 8.20 2.76
N GLY A 12 4.33 7.02 3.18
CA GLY A 12 3.89 5.96 2.26
C GLY A 12 2.78 6.41 1.31
N ILE A 13 1.86 7.27 1.79
CA ILE A 13 0.79 7.85 0.96
C ILE A 13 1.37 8.84 -0.07
N GLY A 14 2.35 9.65 0.33
CA GLY A 14 3.02 10.58 -0.59
C GLY A 14 3.75 9.82 -1.70
N GLN A 15 4.48 8.75 -1.36
CA GLN A 15 5.13 7.87 -2.32
C GLN A 15 4.12 7.18 -3.26
N PHE A 16 3.02 6.71 -2.70
CA PHE A 16 1.92 6.13 -3.49
C PHE A 16 1.37 7.11 -4.53
N LEU A 17 1.04 8.34 -4.11
CA LEU A 17 0.51 9.36 -5.02
C LEU A 17 1.56 9.81 -6.05
N ASN A 18 2.84 9.88 -5.65
CA ASN A 18 3.92 10.26 -6.55
C ASN A 18 4.09 9.30 -7.73
N LYS A 19 3.81 8.01 -7.55
CA LYS A 19 3.85 7.02 -8.65
C LYS A 19 2.81 7.34 -9.75
N TYR A 20 1.64 7.86 -9.39
CA TYR A 20 0.68 8.37 -10.40
C TYR A 20 1.16 9.69 -11.02
N CYS A 21 1.78 10.57 -10.22
CA CYS A 21 2.34 11.82 -10.71
C CYS A 21 3.39 11.57 -11.79
N GLU A 22 4.34 10.70 -11.53
CA GLU A 22 5.38 10.28 -12.49
C GLU A 22 4.77 9.62 -13.74
N LEU A 23 3.78 8.73 -13.56
CA LEU A 23 3.11 8.04 -14.67
C LEU A 23 2.46 9.02 -15.65
N LEU A 24 1.92 10.15 -15.16
CA LEU A 24 1.25 11.16 -15.97
C LEU A 24 2.16 12.32 -16.36
N ASN A 25 3.42 12.35 -15.94
CA ASN A 25 4.33 13.49 -16.05
C ASN A 25 3.68 14.77 -15.48
N GLY A 26 3.10 14.65 -14.28
CA GLY A 26 2.46 15.74 -13.56
C GLY A 26 3.42 16.47 -12.62
N ASP A 27 2.91 17.50 -11.95
CA ASP A 27 3.63 18.23 -10.90
C ASP A 27 3.12 17.77 -9.53
N TYR A 28 4.04 17.42 -8.62
CA TYR A 28 3.69 17.08 -7.25
C TYR A 28 3.77 18.31 -6.35
N VAL A 29 2.71 18.60 -5.62
CA VAL A 29 2.59 19.70 -4.67
C VAL A 29 2.22 19.13 -3.30
N GLN A 30 2.98 19.45 -2.29
CA GLN A 30 2.63 19.06 -0.92
C GLN A 30 1.47 19.91 -0.40
N LEU A 31 0.55 19.32 0.36
CA LEU A 31 -0.53 20.06 1.01
C LEU A 31 0.01 21.27 1.78
N GLY A 32 -0.60 22.42 1.55
CA GLY A 32 -0.19 23.70 2.13
C GLY A 32 0.78 24.51 1.25
N GLN A 33 1.33 23.93 0.21
CA GLN A 33 2.09 24.66 -0.81
C GLN A 33 1.14 25.27 -1.85
N ASP A 34 1.59 26.35 -2.51
CA ASP A 34 0.82 27.01 -3.54
C ASP A 34 0.99 26.33 -4.92
N PHE A 35 0.00 26.47 -5.79
CA PHE A 35 0.00 25.97 -7.16
C PHE A 35 -0.67 26.97 -8.11
N LEU A 36 -0.42 26.87 -9.40
CA LEU A 36 -1.01 27.77 -10.39
C LEU A 36 -2.54 27.59 -10.48
N PRO A 37 -3.32 28.67 -10.65
CA PRO A 37 -4.76 28.57 -10.76
C PRO A 37 -5.21 27.85 -12.05
N ASN A 38 -6.47 27.43 -12.07
CA ASN A 38 -7.14 26.83 -13.22
C ASN A 38 -6.48 25.54 -13.75
N GLN A 39 -5.84 24.78 -12.84
CA GLN A 39 -5.25 23.46 -13.14
C GLN A 39 -6.23 22.34 -12.86
N ASP A 40 -5.99 21.18 -13.47
CA ASP A 40 -6.59 19.91 -13.08
C ASP A 40 -5.84 19.32 -11.89
N ILE A 41 -6.56 18.95 -10.86
CA ILE A 41 -5.98 18.46 -9.62
C ILE A 41 -6.36 16.99 -9.38
N PHE A 42 -5.34 16.15 -9.18
CA PHE A 42 -5.50 14.84 -8.57
C PHE A 42 -5.10 14.96 -7.10
N LEU A 43 -6.08 14.92 -6.22
CA LEU A 43 -5.91 15.10 -4.79
C LEU A 43 -5.93 13.74 -4.08
N PHE A 44 -4.99 13.48 -3.17
CA PHE A 44 -5.15 12.42 -2.18
C PHE A 44 -5.46 13.07 -0.83
N ALA A 45 -6.58 12.72 -0.21
CA ALA A 45 -7.00 13.32 1.05
C ALA A 45 -7.44 12.27 2.09
N LEU A 46 -7.21 12.60 3.36
CA LEU A 46 -7.76 11.91 4.52
C LEU A 46 -8.74 12.84 5.24
N PRO A 47 -9.72 12.32 6.00
CA PRO A 47 -10.75 13.12 6.67
C PRO A 47 -10.23 13.74 7.98
N ILE A 48 -9.16 14.51 7.90
CA ILE A 48 -8.56 15.24 9.04
C ILE A 48 -8.56 16.74 8.75
N GLY A 49 -8.53 17.56 9.82
CA GLY A 49 -8.69 19.02 9.76
C GLY A 49 -7.96 19.69 8.59
N PRO A 50 -6.63 19.57 8.47
CA PRO A 50 -5.88 20.26 7.42
C PRO A 50 -6.37 19.96 5.98
N TRP A 51 -6.81 18.72 5.70
CA TRP A 51 -7.38 18.37 4.39
C TRP A 51 -8.77 18.98 4.20
N LEU A 52 -9.66 18.78 5.20
CA LEU A 52 -11.04 19.25 5.14
C LEU A 52 -11.11 20.78 4.98
N GLU A 53 -10.20 21.52 5.62
CA GLU A 53 -10.08 22.97 5.50
C GLU A 53 -9.49 23.41 4.15
N ALA A 54 -8.52 22.69 3.60
CA ALA A 54 -7.86 23.07 2.35
C ALA A 54 -8.70 22.76 1.11
N ILE A 55 -9.52 21.69 1.10
CA ILE A 55 -10.27 21.24 -0.08
C ILE A 55 -11.14 22.33 -0.71
N PRO A 56 -11.94 23.13 0.04
CA PRO A 56 -12.74 24.19 -0.57
C PRO A 56 -11.90 25.25 -1.30
N HIS A 57 -10.73 25.60 -0.76
CA HIS A 57 -9.80 26.54 -1.39
C HIS A 57 -9.15 25.94 -2.65
N ILE A 58 -8.73 24.66 -2.58
CA ILE A 58 -8.21 23.93 -3.74
C ILE A 58 -9.27 23.91 -4.85
N LYS A 59 -10.51 23.52 -4.55
CA LYS A 59 -11.61 23.46 -5.53
C LYS A 59 -11.89 24.83 -6.17
N LYS A 60 -11.89 25.90 -5.38
CA LYS A 60 -12.13 27.28 -5.89
C LYS A 60 -11.05 27.74 -6.86
N LYS A 61 -9.79 27.32 -6.63
CA LYS A 61 -8.62 27.73 -7.44
C LYS A 61 -8.44 26.85 -8.69
N SER A 62 -9.03 25.67 -8.73
CA SER A 62 -8.79 24.64 -9.74
C SER A 62 -9.86 24.62 -10.84
N ARG A 63 -9.50 24.07 -12.01
CA ARG A 63 -10.46 23.80 -13.10
C ARG A 63 -11.32 22.58 -12.75
N LYS A 64 -10.68 21.51 -12.32
CA LYS A 64 -11.32 20.27 -11.88
C LYS A 64 -10.52 19.63 -10.76
N VAL A 65 -11.18 19.06 -9.77
CA VAL A 65 -10.53 18.30 -8.69
C VAL A 65 -11.11 16.88 -8.64
N VAL A 66 -10.26 15.89 -8.73
CA VAL A 66 -10.57 14.49 -8.50
C VAL A 66 -9.90 14.09 -7.19
N CYS A 67 -10.60 13.43 -6.28
CA CYS A 67 -10.08 13.07 -4.98
C CYS A 67 -10.01 11.56 -4.82
N MET A 68 -8.87 11.07 -4.38
CA MET A 68 -8.67 9.69 -3.93
C MET A 68 -8.55 9.65 -2.42
N THR A 69 -9.12 8.64 -1.82
CA THR A 69 -8.97 8.33 -0.39
C THR A 69 -8.90 6.81 -0.17
N ILE A 70 -8.55 6.39 1.04
CA ILE A 70 -8.30 5.00 1.40
C ILE A 70 -8.90 4.69 2.76
N CYS A 71 -9.29 3.46 3.01
CA CYS A 71 -9.63 2.95 4.33
C CYS A 71 -9.01 1.56 4.54
N GLU A 72 -8.90 1.18 5.81
CA GLU A 72 -8.22 -0.06 6.21
C GLU A 72 -9.02 -0.84 7.28
N THR A 73 -10.29 -0.48 7.51
CA THR A 73 -11.18 -1.10 8.50
C THR A 73 -12.54 -1.37 7.90
N GLU A 74 -13.32 -2.29 8.48
CA GLU A 74 -14.68 -2.62 8.01
C GLU A 74 -15.69 -1.48 8.19
N THR A 75 -15.41 -0.58 9.14
CA THR A 75 -16.13 0.68 9.33
C THR A 75 -15.10 1.80 9.43
N VAL A 76 -15.41 2.97 8.97
CA VAL A 76 -14.47 4.09 8.96
C VAL A 76 -14.90 5.22 9.89
N HIS A 77 -13.93 6.07 10.26
CA HIS A 77 -14.17 7.25 11.06
C HIS A 77 -15.33 8.08 10.48
N PRO A 78 -16.28 8.59 11.29
CA PRO A 78 -17.43 9.37 10.83
C PRO A 78 -17.05 10.56 9.93
N ASP A 79 -15.88 11.16 10.14
CA ASP A 79 -15.40 12.29 9.36
C ASP A 79 -15.15 11.95 7.87
N TYR A 80 -15.07 10.66 7.50
CA TYR A 80 -15.10 10.28 6.09
C TYR A 80 -16.37 10.78 5.40
N GLY A 81 -17.52 10.82 6.10
CA GLY A 81 -18.74 11.41 5.55
C GLY A 81 -18.58 12.87 5.15
N LYS A 82 -17.80 13.65 5.92
CA LYS A 82 -17.47 15.05 5.57
C LYS A 82 -16.61 15.12 4.31
N LEU A 83 -15.55 14.29 4.22
CA LEU A 83 -14.69 14.25 3.04
C LEU A 83 -15.46 13.81 1.78
N LEU A 84 -16.20 12.71 1.88
CA LEU A 84 -16.97 12.15 0.77
C LEU A 84 -18.03 13.14 0.26
N GLY A 85 -18.68 13.86 1.18
CA GLY A 85 -19.67 14.88 0.84
C GLY A 85 -19.13 16.11 0.10
N LEU A 86 -17.80 16.29 0.05
CA LEU A 86 -17.18 17.37 -0.72
C LEU A 86 -17.05 17.06 -2.22
N PHE A 87 -17.32 15.82 -2.66
CA PHE A 87 -17.11 15.38 -4.05
C PHE A 87 -18.29 14.59 -4.57
N ASP A 88 -18.59 14.74 -5.87
CA ASP A 88 -19.63 13.96 -6.56
C ASP A 88 -19.20 12.50 -6.77
N GLU A 89 -17.90 12.25 -6.92
CA GLU A 89 -17.28 10.93 -7.04
C GLU A 89 -15.93 10.94 -6.32
N ILE A 90 -15.67 9.84 -5.60
CA ILE A 90 -14.39 9.59 -4.92
C ILE A 90 -13.68 8.43 -5.61
N LEU A 91 -12.37 8.52 -5.70
CA LEU A 91 -11.51 7.42 -6.13
C LEU A 91 -11.02 6.63 -4.93
N THR A 92 -10.86 5.34 -5.12
CA THR A 92 -10.27 4.43 -4.12
C THR A 92 -9.29 3.47 -4.80
N PRO A 93 -8.23 3.03 -4.12
CA PRO A 93 -7.26 2.13 -4.74
C PRO A 93 -7.68 0.64 -4.70
N SER A 94 -8.88 0.30 -4.18
CA SER A 94 -9.30 -1.09 -4.06
C SER A 94 -10.83 -1.23 -4.00
N VAL A 95 -11.32 -2.39 -4.38
CA VAL A 95 -12.73 -2.77 -4.22
C VAL A 95 -13.08 -2.88 -2.73
N PHE A 96 -12.14 -3.30 -1.88
CA PHE A 96 -12.33 -3.29 -0.43
C PHE A 96 -12.72 -1.90 0.07
N CYS A 97 -11.94 -0.87 -0.24
CA CYS A 97 -12.26 0.51 0.14
C CYS A 97 -13.61 0.98 -0.43
N GLN A 98 -13.87 0.69 -1.70
CA GLN A 98 -15.14 1.03 -2.35
C GLN A 98 -16.33 0.45 -1.59
N ARG A 99 -16.29 -0.85 -1.29
CA ARG A 99 -17.37 -1.54 -0.57
C ARG A 99 -17.61 -0.98 0.83
N VAL A 100 -16.53 -0.64 1.56
CA VAL A 100 -16.63 -0.05 2.89
C VAL A 100 -17.30 1.32 2.82
N PHE A 101 -16.88 2.20 1.92
CA PHE A 101 -17.47 3.52 1.78
C PHE A 101 -18.92 3.47 1.33
N GLN A 102 -19.26 2.65 0.33
CA GLN A 102 -20.63 2.52 -0.14
C GLN A 102 -21.59 1.91 0.90
N ARG A 103 -21.07 0.98 1.73
CA ARG A 103 -21.86 0.39 2.81
C ARG A 103 -22.16 1.40 3.92
N GLN A 104 -21.16 2.19 4.34
CA GLN A 104 -21.32 3.12 5.47
C GLN A 104 -21.95 4.45 5.04
N PHE A 105 -21.73 4.88 3.81
CA PHE A 105 -22.27 6.11 3.24
C PHE A 105 -23.04 5.82 1.94
N PRO A 106 -24.27 5.29 2.04
CA PRO A 106 -25.09 4.99 0.87
C PRO A 106 -25.30 6.23 -0.01
N GLY A 107 -25.16 6.07 -1.31
CA GLY A 107 -25.23 7.17 -2.28
C GLY A 107 -23.89 7.78 -2.67
N THR A 108 -22.80 7.47 -1.95
CA THR A 108 -21.46 7.87 -2.37
C THR A 108 -21.05 7.14 -3.65
N ARG A 109 -20.67 7.89 -4.67
CA ARG A 109 -20.07 7.33 -5.89
C ARG A 109 -18.60 7.08 -5.65
N CYS A 110 -18.21 5.81 -5.65
CA CYS A 110 -16.81 5.41 -5.51
C CYS A 110 -16.37 4.67 -6.78
N ARG A 111 -15.29 5.13 -7.38
CA ARG A 111 -14.63 4.45 -8.50
C ARG A 111 -13.30 3.87 -8.03
N VAL A 112 -13.02 2.64 -8.43
CA VAL A 112 -11.72 2.02 -8.17
C VAL A 112 -10.74 2.42 -9.26
N ILE A 113 -9.61 2.99 -8.87
CA ILE A 113 -8.41 3.19 -9.70
C ILE A 113 -7.26 2.51 -8.97
N LEU A 114 -6.80 1.39 -9.48
CA LEU A 114 -5.77 0.59 -8.82
C LEU A 114 -4.44 1.35 -8.71
N ALA A 115 -3.61 0.96 -7.75
CA ALA A 115 -2.28 1.53 -7.56
C ALA A 115 -1.40 1.29 -8.78
N HIS A 116 -0.70 2.32 -9.23
CA HIS A 116 0.42 2.15 -10.16
C HIS A 116 1.69 1.83 -9.39
N VAL A 117 2.36 0.76 -9.76
CA VAL A 117 3.68 0.40 -9.23
C VAL A 117 4.58 0.08 -10.42
N PRO A 118 5.56 0.93 -10.74
CA PRO A 118 6.45 0.68 -11.86
C PRO A 118 7.38 -0.49 -11.57
N LEU A 119 7.51 -1.41 -12.52
CA LEU A 119 8.58 -2.41 -12.48
C LEU A 119 9.84 -1.78 -13.09
N VAL A 120 10.78 -1.45 -12.23
CA VAL A 120 12.10 -0.91 -12.62
C VAL A 120 13.15 -1.99 -12.32
N PRO A 121 14.06 -2.32 -13.26
CA PRO A 121 15.11 -3.30 -13.00
C PRO A 121 15.94 -2.98 -11.75
N PRO A 122 16.38 -3.99 -10.98
CA PRO A 122 17.28 -3.78 -9.87
C PRO A 122 18.65 -3.29 -10.37
N PRO A 123 19.49 -2.70 -9.49
CA PRO A 123 20.86 -2.36 -9.83
C PRO A 123 21.65 -3.63 -10.19
N LYS A 124 22.68 -3.46 -11.00
CA LYS A 124 23.54 -4.58 -11.41
C LYS A 124 24.34 -5.16 -10.24
N GLU A 125 24.82 -4.27 -9.37
CA GLU A 125 25.58 -4.65 -8.17
C GLU A 125 24.70 -4.67 -6.94
N PRO A 126 24.80 -5.70 -6.08
CA PRO A 126 24.03 -5.77 -4.83
C PRO A 126 24.47 -4.66 -3.87
N VAL A 127 23.50 -4.05 -3.20
CA VAL A 127 23.75 -2.95 -2.24
C VAL A 127 23.96 -3.47 -0.82
N PHE A 128 23.29 -4.56 -0.44
CA PHE A 128 23.28 -5.05 0.94
C PHE A 128 24.24 -6.22 1.18
N GLY A 129 24.65 -6.92 0.13
CA GLY A 129 25.58 -8.05 0.25
C GLY A 129 24.99 -9.19 1.09
N VAL A 130 23.77 -9.57 0.84
CA VAL A 130 23.11 -10.68 1.53
C VAL A 130 23.94 -11.96 1.36
N PRO A 131 24.26 -12.70 2.46
CA PRO A 131 25.05 -13.93 2.36
C PRO A 131 24.37 -14.97 1.48
N SER A 132 25.10 -15.51 0.50
CA SER A 132 24.54 -16.44 -0.51
C SER A 132 24.08 -17.78 0.07
N ASP A 133 24.54 -18.15 1.28
CA ASP A 133 24.17 -19.39 1.96
C ASP A 133 23.00 -19.22 2.95
N HIS A 134 22.45 -17.99 3.08
CA HIS A 134 21.32 -17.70 3.94
C HIS A 134 20.01 -17.59 3.15
N TYR A 135 18.91 -17.98 3.79
CA TYR A 135 17.56 -17.68 3.32
C TYR A 135 17.04 -16.44 4.03
N VAL A 136 16.65 -15.40 3.28
CA VAL A 136 16.31 -14.10 3.85
C VAL A 136 14.84 -13.79 3.67
N PHE A 137 14.12 -13.74 4.79
CA PHE A 137 12.81 -13.14 4.88
C PHE A 137 12.94 -11.62 5.00
N TYR A 138 11.99 -10.86 4.47
CA TYR A 138 12.05 -9.42 4.62
C TYR A 138 10.67 -8.75 4.67
N HIS A 139 10.62 -7.57 5.27
CA HIS A 139 9.46 -6.70 5.35
C HIS A 139 9.87 -5.25 5.14
N ILE A 140 9.06 -4.48 4.41
CA ILE A 140 9.23 -3.04 4.22
C ILE A 140 7.96 -2.35 4.71
N GLY A 141 8.06 -1.46 5.69
CA GLY A 141 6.90 -0.77 6.22
C GLY A 141 7.16 0.01 7.51
N ASN A 142 6.13 0.62 8.05
CA ASN A 142 6.18 1.20 9.38
C ASN A 142 6.17 0.09 10.44
N VAL A 143 7.35 -0.32 10.88
CA VAL A 143 7.54 -1.49 11.76
C VAL A 143 7.00 -1.29 13.19
N ILE A 144 6.71 -0.05 13.59
CA ILE A 144 6.11 0.26 14.89
C ILE A 144 4.58 0.39 14.84
N ASP A 145 3.99 0.42 13.64
CA ASP A 145 2.54 0.43 13.46
C ASP A 145 1.94 -0.90 13.91
N GLN A 146 1.04 -0.86 14.89
CA GLN A 146 0.41 -2.06 15.47
C GLN A 146 -0.32 -2.89 14.40
N ARG A 147 -0.93 -2.23 13.42
CA ARG A 147 -1.66 -2.86 12.33
C ARG A 147 -0.76 -3.77 11.48
N LYS A 148 0.52 -3.43 11.35
CA LYS A 148 1.50 -4.21 10.56
C LYS A 148 1.93 -5.51 11.25
N ASN A 149 1.69 -5.66 12.55
CA ASN A 149 2.02 -6.86 13.33
C ASN A 149 3.48 -7.34 13.21
N VAL A 150 4.45 -6.43 13.00
CA VAL A 150 5.86 -6.79 12.75
C VAL A 150 6.46 -7.57 13.91
N LYS A 151 6.03 -7.29 15.15
CA LYS A 151 6.45 -8.09 16.33
C LYS A 151 6.06 -9.56 16.20
N LYS A 152 4.92 -9.86 15.54
CA LYS A 152 4.49 -11.24 15.27
C LYS A 152 5.33 -11.90 14.18
N ILE A 153 5.80 -11.16 13.20
CA ILE A 153 6.76 -11.64 12.19
C ILE A 153 8.08 -12.02 12.88
N ILE A 154 8.59 -11.17 13.78
CA ILE A 154 9.79 -11.45 14.59
C ILE A 154 9.56 -12.69 15.47
N GLU A 155 8.41 -12.78 16.15
CA GLU A 155 8.06 -13.94 16.98
C GLU A 155 8.07 -15.25 16.17
N ALA A 156 7.46 -15.24 14.99
CA ALA A 156 7.43 -16.39 14.09
C ALA A 156 8.84 -16.79 13.65
N PHE A 157 9.65 -15.83 13.22
CA PHE A 157 11.03 -16.05 12.82
C PHE A 157 11.87 -16.71 13.95
N LEU A 158 11.74 -16.19 15.17
CA LEU A 158 12.48 -16.74 16.33
C LEU A 158 12.00 -18.13 16.75
N ARG A 159 10.67 -18.39 16.68
CA ARG A 159 10.13 -19.72 17.01
C ARG A 159 10.58 -20.80 16.05
N LEU A 160 10.74 -20.47 14.78
CA LEU A 160 11.12 -21.44 13.75
C LEU A 160 12.58 -21.86 13.83
N GLN A 161 13.48 -21.07 14.41
CA GLN A 161 14.91 -21.38 14.60
C GLN A 161 15.58 -21.95 13.34
N LEU A 162 15.25 -21.39 12.17
CA LEU A 162 15.72 -21.87 10.86
C LEU A 162 17.23 -21.60 10.70
N PRO A 163 18.08 -22.65 10.51
CA PRO A 163 19.52 -22.46 10.33
C PRO A 163 19.83 -21.60 9.10
N LYS A 164 20.86 -20.76 9.17
CA LYS A 164 21.26 -19.89 8.05
C LYS A 164 20.07 -19.13 7.46
N SER A 165 19.25 -18.53 8.32
CA SER A 165 18.19 -17.62 7.92
C SER A 165 18.37 -16.26 8.56
N LEU A 166 17.86 -15.23 7.91
CA LEU A 166 17.83 -13.84 8.37
C LEU A 166 16.44 -13.25 8.17
N LEU A 167 16.10 -12.29 9.01
CA LEU A 167 14.93 -11.43 8.82
C LEU A 167 15.39 -9.98 8.65
N VAL A 168 15.12 -9.38 7.51
CA VAL A 168 15.43 -7.97 7.22
C VAL A 168 14.17 -7.13 7.34
N LEU A 169 14.20 -6.13 8.21
CA LEU A 169 13.11 -5.18 8.43
C LEU A 169 13.53 -3.79 7.97
N LYS A 170 13.00 -3.32 6.85
CA LYS A 170 13.19 -1.95 6.40
C LYS A 170 12.11 -1.05 7.03
N ALA A 171 12.52 -0.30 8.05
CA ALA A 171 11.62 0.62 8.75
C ALA A 171 11.38 1.90 7.94
N THR A 172 10.10 2.26 7.74
CA THR A 172 9.68 3.51 7.09
C THR A 172 9.14 4.54 8.09
N CYS A 173 9.24 4.26 9.41
CA CYS A 173 8.84 5.19 10.46
C CYS A 173 9.89 6.29 10.66
N HIS A 174 9.45 7.46 11.13
CA HIS A 174 10.35 8.57 11.45
C HIS A 174 11.21 8.32 12.69
N THR A 175 10.75 7.42 13.59
CA THR A 175 11.48 7.05 14.80
C THR A 175 12.52 5.99 14.48
N GLN A 176 13.75 6.19 14.95
CA GLN A 176 14.80 5.18 14.83
C GLN A 176 14.45 3.95 15.69
N VAL A 177 14.42 2.78 15.05
CA VAL A 177 14.14 1.50 15.71
C VAL A 177 15.46 0.86 16.14
N THR A 178 15.60 0.62 17.44
CA THR A 178 16.85 0.12 18.06
C THR A 178 16.72 -1.30 18.62
N TRP A 179 15.75 -2.07 18.14
CA TRP A 179 15.55 -3.46 18.61
C TRP A 179 16.78 -4.31 18.29
N LYS A 180 17.26 -5.02 19.31
CA LYS A 180 18.38 -5.97 19.16
C LYS A 180 17.81 -7.39 19.29
N VAL A 181 17.63 -8.05 18.16
CA VAL A 181 17.04 -9.39 18.08
C VAL A 181 17.99 -10.28 17.25
N PRO A 182 18.37 -11.47 17.75
CA PRO A 182 19.25 -12.37 17.01
C PRO A 182 18.67 -12.74 15.62
N GLY A 183 19.50 -12.63 14.59
CA GLY A 183 19.10 -12.93 13.20
C GLY A 183 18.16 -11.90 12.54
N VAL A 184 17.82 -10.80 13.24
CA VAL A 184 17.00 -9.72 12.69
C VAL A 184 17.84 -8.49 12.43
N HIS A 185 17.82 -8.02 11.17
CA HIS A 185 18.51 -6.81 10.74
C HIS A 185 17.52 -5.70 10.46
N ILE A 186 17.70 -4.55 11.11
CA ILE A 186 16.81 -3.39 10.97
C ILE A 186 17.53 -2.31 10.16
N ILE A 187 16.92 -1.91 9.05
CA ILE A 187 17.39 -0.81 8.21
C ILE A 187 16.51 0.39 8.50
N ASN A 188 17.06 1.40 9.17
CA ASN A 188 16.39 2.65 9.48
C ASN A 188 16.64 3.71 8.41
N GLY A 189 15.82 4.75 8.43
CA GLY A 189 15.98 5.94 7.60
C GLY A 189 15.45 5.76 6.17
N LEU A 190 15.58 6.82 5.39
CA LEU A 190 15.24 6.80 3.97
C LEU A 190 16.32 6.08 3.19
N LEU A 191 15.91 5.27 2.25
CA LEU A 191 16.79 4.66 1.26
C LEU A 191 16.44 5.24 -0.13
N PRO A 192 17.43 5.43 -1.00
CA PRO A 192 17.16 5.72 -2.40
C PRO A 192 16.41 4.54 -3.05
N ASP A 193 15.63 4.83 -4.08
CA ASP A 193 14.83 3.81 -4.77
C ASP A 193 15.66 2.64 -5.29
N GLU A 194 16.87 2.91 -5.71
CA GLU A 194 17.82 1.88 -6.14
C GLU A 194 18.13 0.87 -5.04
N ALA A 195 18.33 1.34 -3.80
CA ALA A 195 18.56 0.46 -2.66
C ALA A 195 17.29 -0.34 -2.28
N ILE A 196 16.09 0.24 -2.41
CA ILE A 196 14.84 -0.49 -2.22
C ILE A 196 14.71 -1.61 -3.26
N ARG A 197 15.03 -1.33 -4.53
CA ARG A 197 15.03 -2.33 -5.60
C ARG A 197 16.05 -3.43 -5.35
N SER A 198 17.26 -3.07 -4.88
CA SER A 198 18.27 -4.05 -4.49
C SER A 198 17.79 -4.95 -3.37
N LEU A 199 17.13 -4.37 -2.35
CA LEU A 199 16.57 -5.14 -1.25
C LEU A 199 15.55 -6.19 -1.73
N HIS A 200 14.64 -5.80 -2.64
CA HIS A 200 13.73 -6.76 -3.26
C HIS A 200 14.46 -7.82 -4.06
N ASN A 201 15.54 -7.47 -4.74
CA ASN A 201 16.32 -8.43 -5.54
C ASN A 201 17.14 -9.40 -4.69
N GLU A 202 17.80 -8.91 -3.65
CA GLU A 202 18.72 -9.69 -2.81
C GLU A 202 18.02 -10.57 -1.78
N CYS A 203 16.84 -10.16 -1.26
CA CYS A 203 16.07 -10.95 -0.31
C CYS A 203 15.20 -12.00 -1.01
N HIS A 204 14.69 -12.98 -0.25
CA HIS A 204 14.12 -14.21 -0.82
C HIS A 204 12.59 -14.27 -0.69
N CYS A 205 12.03 -14.03 0.49
CA CYS A 205 10.59 -14.12 0.74
C CYS A 205 10.10 -12.88 1.48
N TYR A 206 9.13 -12.19 0.89
CA TYR A 206 8.48 -11.04 1.54
C TYR A 206 7.42 -11.51 2.52
N VAL A 207 7.39 -10.92 3.71
CA VAL A 207 6.43 -11.28 4.75
C VAL A 207 5.60 -10.05 5.14
N SER A 208 4.30 -10.11 4.92
CA SER A 208 3.31 -9.17 5.44
C SER A 208 2.30 -9.91 6.31
N PHE A 209 2.21 -9.53 7.57
CA PHE A 209 1.25 -10.10 8.53
C PHE A 209 0.28 -9.03 9.02
N SER A 210 -0.01 -8.06 8.16
CA SER A 210 -0.83 -6.89 8.49
C SER A 210 -2.29 -7.28 8.77
N SER A 211 -2.88 -6.67 9.78
CA SER A 211 -4.32 -6.78 10.07
C SER A 211 -5.17 -6.16 8.98
N SER A 212 -4.65 -5.19 8.26
CA SER A 212 -5.26 -4.61 7.06
C SER A 212 -4.27 -3.75 6.29
N GLU A 213 -4.54 -3.58 5.01
CA GLU A 213 -3.83 -2.69 4.09
C GLU A 213 -4.81 -2.09 3.10
N GLY A 214 -4.61 -0.83 2.78
CA GLY A 214 -5.35 -0.18 1.71
C GLY A 214 -4.82 -0.50 0.30
N VAL A 215 -3.56 -0.94 0.19
CA VAL A 215 -2.92 -1.49 -1.01
C VAL A 215 -1.92 -2.58 -0.63
N GLY A 216 -1.00 -2.31 0.32
CA GLY A 216 0.11 -3.20 0.65
C GLY A 216 1.30 -3.03 -0.30
N MET A 217 1.72 -1.78 -0.57
CA MET A 217 2.73 -1.42 -1.57
C MET A 217 3.98 -2.29 -1.54
N GLY A 218 4.60 -2.51 -0.37
CA GLY A 218 5.82 -3.32 -0.27
C GLY A 218 5.63 -4.78 -0.70
N ALA A 219 4.44 -5.36 -0.46
CA ALA A 219 4.09 -6.69 -0.94
C ALA A 219 3.89 -6.72 -2.46
N VAL A 220 3.23 -5.69 -3.01
CA VAL A 220 3.04 -5.53 -4.46
C VAL A 220 4.40 -5.36 -5.15
N GLU A 221 5.28 -4.53 -4.62
CA GLU A 221 6.65 -4.36 -5.13
C GLU A 221 7.41 -5.69 -5.11
N ALA A 222 7.37 -6.44 -4.00
CA ALA A 222 8.02 -7.76 -3.91
C ALA A 222 7.47 -8.75 -4.95
N ALA A 223 6.16 -8.76 -5.18
CA ALA A 223 5.53 -9.59 -6.20
C ALA A 223 6.00 -9.22 -7.61
N LEU A 224 6.19 -7.94 -7.92
CA LEU A 224 6.73 -7.50 -9.21
C LEU A 224 8.17 -8.00 -9.46
N TYR A 225 8.95 -8.22 -8.39
CA TYR A 225 10.26 -8.88 -8.45
C TYR A 225 10.18 -10.41 -8.40
N ASN A 226 8.99 -10.98 -8.60
CA ASN A 226 8.72 -12.41 -8.57
C ASN A 226 9.15 -13.10 -7.26
N LYS A 227 9.14 -12.37 -6.16
CA LYS A 227 9.43 -12.98 -4.86
C LYS A 227 8.21 -13.74 -4.34
N PRO A 228 8.41 -14.87 -3.65
CA PRO A 228 7.37 -15.43 -2.80
C PRO A 228 6.87 -14.37 -1.81
N VAL A 229 5.56 -14.20 -1.72
CA VAL A 229 4.95 -13.19 -0.86
C VAL A 229 3.97 -13.85 0.09
N ILE A 230 4.22 -13.75 1.38
CA ILE A 230 3.27 -14.11 2.43
C ILE A 230 2.43 -12.89 2.72
N ILE A 231 1.12 -12.96 2.49
CA ILE A 231 0.14 -11.90 2.72
C ILE A 231 -1.05 -12.40 3.53
N THR A 232 -1.84 -11.47 4.04
CA THR A 232 -3.09 -11.77 4.74
C THR A 232 -4.28 -11.65 3.80
N ASP A 233 -5.27 -12.54 3.94
CA ASP A 233 -6.54 -12.52 3.19
C ASP A 233 -7.51 -11.50 3.79
N TYR A 234 -7.07 -10.23 3.85
CA TYR A 234 -7.88 -9.13 4.35
C TYR A 234 -7.44 -7.78 3.78
N GLY A 235 -8.43 -6.92 3.50
CA GLY A 235 -8.16 -5.61 2.89
C GLY A 235 -7.88 -5.71 1.40
N ALA A 236 -7.03 -4.84 0.88
CA ALA A 236 -6.71 -4.77 -0.54
C ALA A 236 -5.66 -5.78 -1.05
N PRO A 237 -4.70 -6.30 -0.26
CA PRO A 237 -3.62 -7.13 -0.81
C PRO A 237 -4.07 -8.29 -1.68
N PRO A 238 -5.16 -9.06 -1.37
CA PRO A 238 -5.63 -10.16 -2.22
C PRO A 238 -6.18 -9.72 -3.59
N GLU A 239 -6.53 -8.44 -3.74
CA GLU A 239 -6.95 -7.88 -5.03
C GLU A 239 -5.76 -7.68 -5.96
N TYR A 240 -4.59 -7.36 -5.40
CA TYR A 240 -3.35 -7.10 -6.12
C TYR A 240 -2.48 -8.34 -6.33
N ILE A 241 -2.50 -9.28 -5.38
CA ILE A 241 -1.56 -10.38 -5.32
C ILE A 241 -2.32 -11.70 -5.17
N LYS A 242 -2.08 -12.63 -6.09
CA LYS A 242 -2.49 -14.03 -5.94
C LYS A 242 -1.27 -14.82 -5.47
N SER A 243 -1.22 -15.08 -4.15
CA SER A 243 -0.14 -15.85 -3.55
C SER A 243 -0.64 -17.19 -3.02
N ARG A 244 0.18 -18.24 -3.17
CA ARG A 244 -0.05 -19.51 -2.50
C ARG A 244 0.09 -19.40 -0.97
N TYR A 245 0.76 -18.36 -0.50
CA TYR A 245 1.00 -18.09 0.92
C TYR A 245 0.05 -16.99 1.43
N THR A 246 -1.24 -17.18 1.19
CA THR A 246 -2.27 -16.26 1.67
C THR A 246 -2.83 -16.75 3.01
N ILE A 247 -2.57 -15.97 4.07
CA ILE A 247 -2.94 -16.28 5.46
C ILE A 247 -4.41 -15.92 5.67
N GLU A 248 -5.19 -16.87 6.15
CA GLU A 248 -6.58 -16.67 6.55
C GLU A 248 -6.71 -15.65 7.69
N CYS A 249 -7.72 -14.81 7.60
CA CYS A 249 -8.03 -13.79 8.60
C CYS A 249 -9.41 -13.99 9.22
N GLY A 250 -9.45 -14.16 10.53
CA GLY A 250 -10.64 -13.86 11.32
C GLY A 250 -10.85 -12.35 11.44
N ARG A 251 -11.74 -11.94 12.33
CA ARG A 251 -12.02 -10.53 12.67
C ARG A 251 -11.58 -10.22 14.09
N GLN A 252 -11.08 -9.01 14.31
CA GLN A 252 -10.82 -8.50 15.66
C GLN A 252 -11.19 -7.04 15.76
N GLU A 253 -11.68 -6.66 16.92
CA GLU A 253 -11.95 -5.26 17.25
C GLU A 253 -10.66 -4.54 17.61
N ILE A 254 -10.59 -3.26 17.23
CA ILE A 254 -9.56 -2.33 17.66
C ILE A 254 -9.85 -1.96 19.11
N THR A 255 -8.86 -2.11 19.96
CA THR A 255 -9.01 -1.95 21.41
C THR A 255 -8.68 -0.54 21.91
N GLN A 256 -7.93 0.23 21.11
CA GLN A 256 -7.48 1.59 21.45
C GLN A 256 -7.56 2.48 20.21
N ASP A 257 -7.89 3.76 20.42
CA ASP A 257 -7.89 4.74 19.37
C ASP A 257 -6.47 4.99 18.87
N ASP A 258 -6.31 5.01 17.54
CA ASP A 258 -5.06 5.35 16.87
C ASP A 258 -5.36 6.06 15.54
N PHE A 259 -5.13 7.35 15.49
CA PHE A 259 -5.37 8.20 14.32
C PHE A 259 -6.83 8.09 13.83
N LEU A 260 -7.07 7.49 12.65
CA LEU A 260 -8.42 7.28 12.07
C LEU A 260 -9.04 5.93 12.49
N PHE A 261 -8.30 5.12 13.22
CA PHE A 261 -8.77 3.85 13.74
C PHE A 261 -9.32 4.05 15.14
N GLN A 262 -10.61 3.82 15.33
CA GLN A 262 -11.27 4.01 16.62
C GLN A 262 -11.52 2.65 17.28
N LYS A 263 -11.53 2.66 18.61
CA LYS A 263 -11.97 1.52 19.42
C LYS A 263 -13.34 1.03 18.97
N GLY A 264 -13.49 -0.28 18.81
CA GLY A 264 -14.70 -0.93 18.31
C GLY A 264 -14.78 -1.07 16.79
N MET A 265 -13.91 -0.38 16.01
CA MET A 265 -13.76 -0.69 14.59
C MET A 265 -13.13 -2.07 14.42
N VAL A 266 -13.34 -2.68 13.26
CA VAL A 266 -12.92 -4.05 12.98
C VAL A 266 -11.92 -4.09 11.84
N TRP A 267 -10.87 -4.88 12.01
CA TRP A 267 -9.92 -5.27 10.97
C TRP A 267 -9.65 -6.80 11.02
N GLY A 268 -8.74 -7.29 10.17
CA GLY A 268 -8.38 -8.71 10.12
C GLY A 268 -7.60 -9.15 11.35
N LYS A 269 -7.84 -10.39 11.77
CA LYS A 269 -7.03 -11.13 12.74
C LYS A 269 -6.32 -12.27 12.01
N PRO A 270 -5.09 -12.06 11.54
CA PRO A 270 -4.37 -13.07 10.77
C PRO A 270 -4.07 -14.32 11.61
N ASN A 271 -4.10 -15.48 10.98
CA ASN A 271 -3.78 -16.77 11.60
C ASN A 271 -2.27 -16.90 11.77
N PHE A 272 -1.82 -16.90 13.02
CA PHE A 272 -0.39 -16.97 13.35
C PHE A 272 0.25 -18.32 13.04
N GLU A 273 -0.49 -19.42 13.18
CA GLU A 273 0.03 -20.76 12.87
C GLU A 273 0.30 -20.93 11.36
N GLN A 274 -0.56 -20.35 10.51
CA GLN A 274 -0.29 -20.30 9.06
C GLN A 274 0.92 -19.42 8.71
N LEU A 275 1.21 -18.37 9.47
CA LEU A 275 2.46 -17.60 9.28
C LEU A 275 3.68 -18.50 9.52
N LEU A 276 3.68 -19.28 10.61
CA LEU A 276 4.75 -20.24 10.91
C LEU A 276 4.88 -21.30 9.80
N GLU A 277 3.77 -21.88 9.39
CA GLU A 277 3.72 -22.89 8.33
C GLU A 277 4.30 -22.36 7.02
N PHE A 278 3.83 -21.21 6.56
CA PHE A 278 4.25 -20.66 5.28
C PHE A 278 5.70 -20.16 5.28
N MET A 279 6.17 -19.58 6.39
CA MET A 279 7.60 -19.23 6.52
C MET A 279 8.47 -20.48 6.51
N LYS A 280 8.06 -21.53 7.23
CA LYS A 280 8.78 -22.81 7.25
C LYS A 280 8.78 -23.46 5.87
N GLU A 281 7.64 -23.55 5.20
CA GLU A 281 7.51 -24.13 3.85
C GLU A 281 8.38 -23.39 2.83
N ALA A 282 8.33 -22.04 2.82
CA ALA A 282 9.14 -21.23 1.92
C ALA A 282 10.64 -21.47 2.13
N TYR A 283 11.07 -21.62 3.38
CA TYR A 283 12.45 -21.93 3.74
C TYR A 283 12.86 -23.37 3.38
N ASP A 284 12.08 -24.37 3.77
CA ASP A 284 12.41 -25.79 3.56
C ASP A 284 12.53 -26.14 2.07
N ASN A 285 11.64 -25.59 1.25
CA ASN A 285 11.61 -25.78 -0.18
C ASN A 285 12.49 -24.78 -0.95
N ARG A 286 13.24 -23.90 -0.26
CA ARG A 286 14.09 -22.87 -0.88
C ARG A 286 13.38 -22.13 -2.00
N VAL A 287 12.16 -21.63 -1.71
CA VAL A 287 11.35 -20.93 -2.71
C VAL A 287 11.92 -19.52 -2.91
N TYR A 288 12.52 -19.28 -4.06
CA TYR A 288 13.13 -17.99 -4.42
C TYR A 288 12.32 -17.22 -5.47
N TYR A 289 11.37 -17.90 -6.10
CA TYR A 289 10.60 -17.38 -7.20
C TYR A 289 9.14 -17.78 -7.11
N GLN A 290 8.24 -16.84 -7.40
CA GLN A 290 6.83 -17.07 -7.63
C GLN A 290 6.39 -16.20 -8.80
N ASP A 291 5.69 -16.76 -9.78
CA ASP A 291 5.12 -15.94 -10.85
C ASP A 291 3.97 -15.09 -10.34
N HIS A 292 3.99 -13.82 -10.69
CA HIS A 292 3.00 -12.83 -10.30
C HIS A 292 2.43 -12.07 -11.52
N GLN A 293 2.10 -12.79 -12.60
CA GLN A 293 1.51 -12.17 -13.79
C GLN A 293 0.23 -11.40 -13.44
N TRP A 294 -0.61 -11.96 -12.56
CA TRP A 294 -1.78 -11.25 -12.06
C TRP A 294 -1.44 -9.87 -11.48
N THR A 295 -0.43 -9.78 -10.63
CA THR A 295 0.00 -8.52 -10.02
C THR A 295 0.45 -7.52 -11.09
N ARG A 296 1.23 -7.96 -12.09
CA ARG A 296 1.67 -7.12 -13.20
C ARG A 296 0.49 -6.53 -13.96
N ASP A 297 -0.54 -7.36 -14.20
CA ASP A 297 -1.75 -6.93 -14.89
C ASP A 297 -2.57 -5.92 -14.05
N GLN A 298 -2.60 -6.10 -12.70
CA GLN A 298 -3.31 -5.16 -11.82
C GLN A 298 -2.66 -3.78 -11.78
N VAL A 299 -1.35 -3.68 -11.83
CA VAL A 299 -0.61 -2.41 -11.73
C VAL A 299 -0.16 -1.83 -13.08
N ASP A 300 -0.72 -2.32 -14.18
CA ASP A 300 -0.36 -1.88 -15.52
C ASP A 300 -0.49 -0.37 -15.72
N GLY A 301 0.64 0.27 -15.98
CA GLY A 301 0.72 1.72 -16.07
C GLY A 301 -0.07 2.31 -17.24
N ASN A 302 -0.18 1.63 -18.38
CA ASN A 302 -0.90 2.12 -19.55
C ASN A 302 -2.40 2.14 -19.29
N ARG A 303 -2.93 1.09 -18.69
CA ARG A 303 -4.34 1.01 -18.28
C ARG A 303 -4.65 2.10 -17.27
N ILE A 304 -3.91 2.17 -16.16
CA ILE A 304 -4.13 3.16 -15.09
C ILE A 304 -3.99 4.59 -15.61
N LYS A 305 -3.00 4.86 -16.45
CA LYS A 305 -2.82 6.17 -17.10
C LYS A 305 -4.05 6.59 -17.91
N ASN A 306 -4.62 5.67 -18.68
CA ASN A 306 -5.82 5.93 -19.47
C ASN A 306 -7.04 6.16 -18.58
N GLU A 307 -7.22 5.34 -17.54
CA GLU A 307 -8.30 5.51 -16.56
C GLU A 307 -8.26 6.89 -15.90
N ILE A 308 -7.06 7.36 -15.49
CA ILE A 308 -6.91 8.69 -14.88
C ILE A 308 -7.12 9.80 -15.91
N ARG A 309 -6.61 9.67 -17.14
CA ARG A 309 -6.81 10.69 -18.18
C ARG A 309 -8.28 10.93 -18.49
N VAL A 310 -9.08 9.87 -18.58
CA VAL A 310 -10.52 9.97 -18.81
C VAL A 310 -11.22 10.78 -17.72
N LEU A 311 -10.70 10.79 -16.48
CA LEU A 311 -11.27 11.59 -15.40
C LEU A 311 -11.18 13.11 -15.67
N PHE A 312 -10.22 13.54 -16.45
CA PHE A 312 -9.99 14.96 -16.77
C PHE A 312 -10.46 15.36 -18.19
N ASP A 313 -10.69 14.39 -19.08
CA ASP A 313 -11.21 14.61 -20.45
C ASP A 313 -12.74 14.70 -20.42
N VAL A 314 -13.27 15.91 -20.48
CA VAL A 314 -14.71 16.21 -20.36
C VAL A 314 -15.52 15.70 -21.55
N ASP A 315 -14.90 15.40 -22.71
CA ASP A 315 -15.59 15.14 -24.00
C ASP A 315 -15.58 13.67 -24.47
N LYS A 316 -15.00 12.75 -23.71
CA LYS A 316 -15.05 11.32 -24.07
C LYS A 316 -16.08 10.56 -23.23
N LYS A 317 -17.16 10.09 -23.89
CA LYS A 317 -18.12 9.15 -23.29
C LYS A 317 -17.37 7.99 -22.64
N PRO A 318 -17.78 7.53 -21.44
CA PRO A 318 -17.18 6.36 -20.81
C PRO A 318 -17.30 5.17 -21.75
N VAL A 319 -16.19 4.48 -21.97
CA VAL A 319 -16.20 3.16 -22.58
C VAL A 319 -17.03 2.26 -21.64
N SER A 320 -18.04 1.59 -22.20
CA SER A 320 -19.04 0.79 -21.50
C SER A 320 -18.42 -0.07 -20.39
N GLU A 321 -19.07 -0.05 -19.24
CA GLU A 321 -18.91 -1.03 -18.15
C GLU A 321 -19.16 -2.44 -18.69
N ASN A 322 -18.13 -3.09 -19.19
CA ASN A 322 -18.17 -4.52 -19.45
C ASN A 322 -16.91 -5.19 -18.93
N ALA A 323 -17.16 -6.13 -18.07
CA ALA A 323 -16.29 -7.21 -17.65
C ALA A 323 -15.32 -6.94 -16.48
N LEU A 324 -15.85 -6.88 -15.28
CA LEU A 324 -15.30 -7.65 -14.18
C LEU A 324 -16.38 -8.62 -13.72
N VAL A 325 -16.47 -9.75 -14.41
CA VAL A 325 -17.16 -10.94 -13.89
C VAL A 325 -16.10 -11.72 -13.12
N PHE A 326 -16.28 -11.80 -11.82
CA PHE A 326 -15.54 -12.67 -10.91
C PHE A 326 -16.18 -14.07 -10.89
#